data_5a16361e1ac15ddbb24b425711abf541
#
_entry.id   5a16361e1ac15ddbb24b425711abf541
#
_cell.length_a   1.000
_cell.length_b   1.000
_cell.length_c   1.000
_cell.angle_alpha   90.00
_cell.angle_beta   90.00
_cell.angle_gamma   90.00
#
_symmetry.space_group_name_H-M   'P 1'
#
loop_
_entity.id
_entity.type
_entity.pdbx_description
1 polymer ?
#
loop_
_entity_poly.entity_id
_entity_poly.type
_entity_poly.pdbx_seq_one_letter_code
_entity_poly.pdbx_strand_id
1 'polypeptide(L)'
;MSNKYLEILTPQNSQVIFIDHQPQMAFGVQSIDRQVLKNNVVGLAKAAKAFGIPTTITTVETEGFSGNTYPELLAVYPQNKILERTSMNSWDDQNVRDALAESAIAGRKKIVVSGLWTEVCNTTFALSCLRDTDYEIYMVADASGGTSIDAHNYAMDRMIQAGIVPVTWQQVLLEWQRNWARKETYEAVMGIVQEHSGAYGMGVDYAYTMVHKAPERVQHGEHIGPNPAK
;
A
#
# COMPACT_ATOMS: atom_id res chain seq x y z
N MET A 1 0.16 -28.96 0.68
CA MET A 1 0.62 -27.55 0.54
C MET A 1 -0.61 -26.75 0.17
N SER A 2 -0.97 -25.72 0.95
CA SER A 2 -2.03 -24.81 0.52
C SER A 2 -1.54 -24.10 -0.76
N ASN A 3 -2.44 -23.95 -1.73
CA ASN A 3 -2.11 -23.20 -2.94
C ASN A 3 -2.24 -21.71 -2.60
N LYS A 4 -1.12 -21.03 -2.42
CA LYS A 4 -1.07 -19.60 -2.05
C LYS A 4 -1.89 -18.68 -2.96
N TYR A 5 -2.12 -19.09 -4.21
CA TYR A 5 -2.96 -18.33 -5.15
C TYR A 5 -4.47 -18.42 -4.86
N LEU A 6 -4.89 -19.33 -3.97
CA LEU A 6 -6.30 -19.49 -3.58
C LEU A 6 -6.63 -18.77 -2.26
N GLU A 7 -5.63 -18.31 -1.53
CA GLU A 7 -5.83 -17.59 -0.29
C GLU A 7 -5.80 -16.08 -0.52
N ILE A 8 -6.85 -15.41 -0.10
CA ILE A 8 -6.92 -13.96 -0.13
C ILE A 8 -6.24 -13.33 1.08
N LEU A 9 -5.94 -12.04 0.97
CA LEU A 9 -5.41 -11.24 2.07
C LEU A 9 -6.47 -11.04 3.15
N THR A 10 -6.04 -11.12 4.41
CA THR A 10 -6.85 -10.79 5.58
C THR A 10 -6.05 -9.90 6.53
N PRO A 11 -6.70 -9.12 7.41
CA PRO A 11 -5.98 -8.34 8.41
C PRO A 11 -5.09 -9.19 9.34
N GLN A 12 -5.40 -10.48 9.51
CA GLN A 12 -4.68 -11.38 10.41
C GLN A 12 -3.47 -12.07 9.76
N ASN A 13 -3.48 -12.27 8.43
CA ASN A 13 -2.38 -12.93 7.72
C ASN A 13 -1.42 -11.96 7.04
N SER A 14 -1.72 -10.65 7.06
CA SER A 14 -1.01 -9.63 6.30
C SER A 14 -0.12 -8.74 7.16
N GLN A 15 0.98 -8.28 6.57
CA GLN A 15 1.79 -7.14 6.98
C GLN A 15 2.15 -6.31 5.75
N VAL A 16 2.53 -5.06 5.92
CA VAL A 16 2.83 -4.14 4.81
C VAL A 16 4.26 -3.62 4.92
N ILE A 17 4.93 -3.48 3.78
CA ILE A 17 6.18 -2.74 3.68
C ILE A 17 6.08 -1.67 2.58
N PHE A 18 6.39 -0.43 2.93
CA PHE A 18 6.58 0.69 2.02
C PHE A 18 8.08 0.90 1.81
N ILE A 19 8.53 0.69 0.57
CA ILE A 19 9.95 0.76 0.21
C ILE A 19 10.22 2.04 -0.55
N ASP A 20 11.02 2.94 0.05
CA ASP A 20 11.63 4.10 -0.59
C ASP A 20 10.66 5.05 -1.30
N HIS A 21 9.49 5.29 -0.70
CA HIS A 21 8.57 6.31 -1.18
C HIS A 21 9.10 7.72 -0.86
N GLN A 22 10.16 8.10 -1.57
CA GLN A 22 10.90 9.35 -1.41
C GLN A 22 10.65 10.25 -2.64
N PRO A 23 10.39 11.57 -2.47
CA PRO A 23 10.03 12.44 -3.59
C PRO A 23 11.04 12.47 -4.73
N GLN A 24 12.34 12.45 -4.42
CA GLN A 24 13.39 12.46 -5.43
C GLN A 24 13.40 11.15 -6.25
N MET A 25 13.10 10.02 -5.61
CA MET A 25 12.89 8.74 -6.31
C MET A 25 11.68 8.81 -7.24
N ALA A 26 10.61 9.49 -6.81
CA ALA A 26 9.41 9.66 -7.62
C ALA A 26 9.63 10.52 -8.88
N PHE A 27 10.61 11.42 -8.89
CA PHE A 27 10.95 12.17 -10.11
C PHE A 27 11.40 11.26 -11.26
N GLY A 28 12.01 10.11 -10.94
CA GLY A 28 12.42 9.11 -11.92
C GLY A 28 11.28 8.22 -12.42
N VAL A 29 10.11 8.26 -11.80
CA VAL A 29 8.98 7.38 -12.19
C VAL A 29 8.34 7.86 -13.49
N GLN A 30 8.22 6.92 -14.44
CA GLN A 30 7.55 7.14 -15.73
C GLN A 30 6.51 6.05 -16.07
N SER A 31 6.39 5.02 -15.26
CA SER A 31 5.46 3.91 -15.49
C SER A 31 4.02 4.20 -15.10
N ILE A 32 3.82 5.19 -14.26
CA ILE A 32 2.52 5.62 -13.74
C ILE A 32 2.56 7.14 -13.49
N ASP A 33 1.42 7.81 -13.60
CA ASP A 33 1.30 9.21 -13.18
C ASP A 33 1.67 9.36 -11.70
N ARG A 34 2.52 10.34 -11.38
CA ARG A 34 3.06 10.51 -10.02
C ARG A 34 2.02 10.89 -8.99
N GLN A 35 0.98 11.61 -9.40
CA GLN A 35 -0.14 11.96 -8.53
C GLN A 35 -1.01 10.74 -8.23
N VAL A 36 -1.27 9.92 -9.24
CA VAL A 36 -1.97 8.63 -9.08
C VAL A 36 -1.16 7.70 -8.18
N LEU A 37 0.15 7.57 -8.42
CA LEU A 37 1.04 6.78 -7.57
C LEU A 37 0.95 7.22 -6.10
N LYS A 38 1.13 8.51 -5.82
CA LYS A 38 1.06 9.05 -4.45
C LYS A 38 -0.32 8.82 -3.82
N ASN A 39 -1.40 9.06 -4.57
CA ASN A 39 -2.77 8.78 -4.13
C ASN A 39 -2.94 7.32 -3.69
N ASN A 40 -2.48 6.39 -4.51
CA ASN A 40 -2.63 4.95 -4.27
C ASN A 40 -1.78 4.48 -3.07
N VAL A 41 -0.55 5.02 -2.94
CA VAL A 41 0.32 4.75 -1.78
C VAL A 41 -0.34 5.22 -0.48
N VAL A 42 -0.89 6.42 -0.46
CA VAL A 42 -1.56 6.98 0.73
C VAL A 42 -2.85 6.23 1.03
N GLY A 43 -3.62 5.87 0.00
CA GLY A 43 -4.82 5.03 0.12
C GLY A 43 -4.50 3.66 0.76
N LEU A 44 -3.46 2.98 0.27
CA LEU A 44 -2.96 1.72 0.85
C LEU A 44 -2.50 1.89 2.31
N ALA A 45 -1.78 2.98 2.60
CA ALA A 45 -1.31 3.27 3.95
C ALA A 45 -2.46 3.49 4.94
N LYS A 46 -3.46 4.29 4.56
CA LYS A 46 -4.68 4.49 5.35
C LYS A 46 -5.45 3.19 5.55
N ALA A 47 -5.53 2.35 4.50
CA ALA A 47 -6.13 1.03 4.59
C ALA A 47 -5.42 0.16 5.62
N ALA A 48 -4.09 0.02 5.54
CA ALA A 48 -3.33 -0.78 6.49
C ALA A 48 -3.51 -0.28 7.93
N LYS A 49 -3.52 1.04 8.13
CA LYS A 49 -3.79 1.66 9.45
C LYS A 49 -5.19 1.36 9.98
N ALA A 50 -6.22 1.49 9.12
CA ALA A 50 -7.61 1.24 9.49
C ALA A 50 -7.85 -0.20 9.97
N PHE A 51 -7.13 -1.17 9.41
CA PHE A 51 -7.19 -2.58 9.80
C PHE A 51 -6.15 -2.98 10.86
N GLY A 52 -5.36 -2.05 11.39
CA GLY A 52 -4.32 -2.32 12.38
C GLY A 52 -3.23 -3.27 11.89
N ILE A 53 -2.89 -3.20 10.61
CA ILE A 53 -1.89 -4.08 9.99
C ILE A 53 -0.49 -3.56 10.29
N PRO A 54 0.43 -4.40 10.79
CA PRO A 54 1.82 -4.02 11.01
C PRO A 54 2.44 -3.47 9.73
N THR A 55 3.07 -2.32 9.85
CA THR A 55 3.61 -1.57 8.71
C THR A 55 5.06 -1.20 8.95
N THR A 56 5.92 -1.60 8.03
CA THR A 56 7.33 -1.23 7.95
C THR A 56 7.51 -0.17 6.86
N ILE A 57 8.29 0.87 7.15
CA ILE A 57 8.62 1.94 6.18
C ILE A 57 10.13 2.03 6.08
N THR A 58 10.65 1.98 4.86
CA THR A 58 12.09 2.08 4.61
C THR A 58 12.44 3.30 3.76
N THR A 59 13.66 3.77 3.91
CA THR A 59 14.29 4.77 3.06
C THR A 59 15.70 4.33 2.66
N VAL A 60 16.19 4.88 1.55
CA VAL A 60 17.56 4.69 1.09
C VAL A 60 18.22 6.04 0.85
N GLU A 61 19.43 6.22 1.39
CA GLU A 61 20.25 7.42 1.14
C GLU A 61 19.48 8.75 1.36
N THR A 62 18.83 8.89 2.50
CA THR A 62 18.00 10.06 2.84
C THR A 62 18.81 11.37 2.78
N GLU A 63 20.06 11.36 3.28
CA GLU A 63 20.99 12.49 3.21
C GLU A 63 21.64 12.68 1.83
N GLY A 64 21.47 11.67 0.95
CA GLY A 64 21.97 11.67 -0.41
C GLY A 64 20.93 12.19 -1.41
N PHE A 65 20.80 11.50 -2.57
CA PHE A 65 19.94 11.95 -3.65
C PHE A 65 18.45 11.66 -3.43
N SER A 66 18.09 10.71 -2.55
CA SER A 66 16.73 10.19 -2.45
C SER A 66 15.80 11.06 -1.58
N GLY A 67 16.35 11.75 -0.57
CA GLY A 67 15.58 12.61 0.33
C GLY A 67 14.68 11.85 1.32
N ASN A 68 13.83 12.58 2.04
CA ASN A 68 12.94 12.00 3.05
C ASN A 68 11.73 11.28 2.41
N THR A 69 11.04 10.45 3.22
CA THR A 69 9.76 9.81 2.87
C THR A 69 8.68 10.85 2.54
N TYR A 70 7.71 10.48 1.71
CA TYR A 70 6.53 11.33 1.43
C TYR A 70 5.90 11.87 2.72
N PRO A 71 5.72 13.20 2.84
CA PRO A 71 5.07 13.79 4.02
C PRO A 71 3.69 13.22 4.30
N GLU A 72 2.93 12.89 3.24
CA GLU A 72 1.59 12.32 3.35
C GLU A 72 1.63 10.89 3.94
N LEU A 73 2.65 10.09 3.62
CA LEU A 73 2.85 8.77 4.22
C LEU A 73 3.24 8.89 5.70
N LEU A 74 4.13 9.85 6.03
CA LEU A 74 4.48 10.14 7.41
C LEU A 74 3.29 10.64 8.24
N ALA A 75 2.39 11.42 7.64
CA ALA A 75 1.16 11.89 8.30
C ALA A 75 0.22 10.72 8.68
N VAL A 76 0.21 9.66 7.91
CA VAL A 76 -0.53 8.42 8.28
C VAL A 76 0.14 7.72 9.45
N TYR A 77 1.47 7.71 9.50
CA TYR A 77 2.27 6.97 10.48
C TYR A 77 3.26 7.85 11.26
N PRO A 78 2.81 8.86 12.01
CA PRO A 78 3.68 9.85 12.63
C PRO A 78 4.58 9.27 13.73
N GLN A 79 4.29 8.07 14.22
CA GLN A 79 5.05 7.40 15.29
C GLN A 79 5.89 6.22 14.79
N ASN A 80 5.79 5.85 13.50
CA ASN A 80 6.56 4.74 12.98
C ASN A 80 8.04 5.10 12.85
N LYS A 81 8.90 4.19 13.28
CA LYS A 81 10.32 4.28 12.99
C LYS A 81 10.55 4.03 11.50
N ILE A 82 11.24 4.95 10.84
CA ILE A 82 11.70 4.76 9.47
C ILE A 82 13.03 4.01 9.51
N LEU A 83 13.14 2.97 8.71
CA LEU A 83 14.35 2.14 8.61
C LEU A 83 15.20 2.65 7.45
N GLU A 84 16.21 3.44 7.78
CA GLU A 84 17.18 4.00 6.84
C GLU A 84 18.26 2.99 6.50
N ARG A 85 18.69 2.94 5.23
CA ARG A 85 19.77 2.09 4.76
C ARG A 85 20.53 2.68 3.56
N THR A 86 21.62 2.01 3.15
CA THR A 86 22.40 2.35 1.96
C THR A 86 22.25 1.31 0.84
N SER A 87 21.97 0.04 1.17
CA SER A 87 21.72 -1.00 0.16
C SER A 87 20.43 -0.74 -0.62
N MET A 88 20.45 -0.92 -1.94
CA MET A 88 19.24 -0.89 -2.77
C MET A 88 18.27 -2.00 -2.40
N ASN A 89 18.80 -3.14 -1.92
CA ASN A 89 17.99 -4.26 -1.47
C ASN A 89 17.67 -4.12 0.02
N SER A 90 16.46 -3.73 0.37
CA SER A 90 16.06 -3.58 1.77
C SER A 90 16.08 -4.92 2.55
N TRP A 91 16.08 -6.07 1.86
CA TRP A 91 16.27 -7.37 2.51
C TRP A 91 17.68 -7.60 3.06
N ASP A 92 18.69 -6.87 2.58
CA ASP A 92 20.06 -6.94 3.11
C ASP A 92 20.17 -6.31 4.50
N ASP A 93 19.25 -5.40 4.86
CA ASP A 93 19.22 -4.74 6.16
C ASP A 93 18.60 -5.64 7.25
N GLN A 94 19.34 -5.83 8.36
CA GLN A 94 18.89 -6.70 9.46
C GLN A 94 17.65 -6.12 10.17
N ASN A 95 17.55 -4.80 10.34
CA ASN A 95 16.38 -4.20 11.01
C ASN A 95 15.09 -4.42 10.21
N VAL A 96 15.19 -4.43 8.88
CA VAL A 96 14.04 -4.75 8.00
C VAL A 96 13.63 -6.21 8.17
N ARG A 97 14.59 -7.13 8.14
CA ARG A 97 14.30 -8.56 8.39
C ARG A 97 13.68 -8.81 9.74
N ASP A 98 14.20 -8.17 10.80
CA ASP A 98 13.70 -8.32 12.17
C ASP A 98 12.27 -7.78 12.31
N ALA A 99 11.97 -6.62 11.73
CA ALA A 99 10.62 -6.03 11.75
C ALA A 99 9.57 -6.92 11.06
N LEU A 100 9.95 -7.52 9.92
CA LEU A 100 9.08 -8.44 9.20
C LEU A 100 8.92 -9.78 9.93
N ALA A 101 9.99 -10.28 10.53
CA ALA A 101 9.99 -11.53 11.30
C ALA A 101 9.13 -11.43 12.56
N GLU A 102 9.16 -10.31 13.27
CA GLU A 102 8.30 -10.05 14.43
C GLU A 102 6.82 -10.19 14.07
N SER A 103 6.41 -9.59 12.95
CA SER A 103 5.03 -9.70 12.45
C SER A 103 4.70 -11.13 11.98
N ALA A 104 5.65 -11.83 11.39
CA ALA A 104 5.48 -13.20 10.89
C ALA A 104 5.28 -14.23 12.01
N ILE A 105 5.87 -14.02 13.20
CA ILE A 105 5.64 -14.86 14.40
C ILE A 105 4.16 -14.89 14.77
N ALA A 106 3.44 -13.79 14.57
CA ALA A 106 2.00 -13.71 14.79
C ALA A 106 1.15 -14.30 13.64
N GLY A 107 1.76 -15.03 12.69
CA GLY A 107 1.09 -15.65 11.55
C GLY A 107 0.94 -14.75 10.31
N ARG A 108 1.53 -13.55 10.32
CA ARG A 108 1.42 -12.56 9.23
C ARG A 108 2.50 -12.78 8.17
N LYS A 109 2.41 -13.89 7.44
CA LYS A 109 3.40 -14.29 6.43
C LYS A 109 3.14 -13.74 5.03
N LYS A 110 2.00 -13.09 4.80
CA LYS A 110 1.68 -12.42 3.55
C LYS A 110 2.14 -10.96 3.60
N ILE A 111 3.19 -10.65 2.84
CA ILE A 111 3.79 -9.32 2.81
C ILE A 111 3.26 -8.55 1.62
N VAL A 112 2.51 -7.49 1.88
CA VAL A 112 2.04 -6.53 0.88
C VAL A 112 3.13 -5.50 0.67
N VAL A 113 3.64 -5.40 -0.55
CA VAL A 113 4.80 -4.57 -0.91
C VAL A 113 4.39 -3.45 -1.84
N SER A 114 4.79 -2.25 -1.53
CA SER A 114 4.66 -1.05 -2.36
C SER A 114 5.97 -0.27 -2.31
N GLY A 115 6.48 0.21 -3.44
CA GLY A 115 7.76 0.93 -3.38
C GLY A 115 8.31 1.45 -4.70
N LEU A 116 9.46 2.09 -4.61
CA LEU A 116 10.23 2.70 -5.69
C LEU A 116 11.69 2.22 -5.67
N TRP A 117 12.29 1.82 -6.81
CA TRP A 117 11.63 1.60 -8.10
C TRP A 117 11.29 0.13 -8.23
N THR A 118 10.26 -0.16 -9.03
CA THR A 118 9.75 -1.55 -9.21
C THR A 118 10.85 -2.51 -9.63
N GLU A 119 11.67 -2.13 -10.60
CA GLU A 119 12.74 -2.95 -11.19
C GLU A 119 13.99 -3.06 -10.30
N VAL A 120 14.14 -2.23 -9.29
CA VAL A 120 15.33 -2.21 -8.42
C VAL A 120 14.94 -2.64 -6.99
N CYS A 121 14.53 -1.71 -6.14
CA CYS A 121 14.34 -1.98 -4.72
C CYS A 121 13.24 -3.00 -4.46
N ASN A 122 12.10 -2.90 -5.17
CA ASN A 122 11.01 -3.86 -5.00
C ASN A 122 11.40 -5.26 -5.48
N THR A 123 11.98 -5.37 -6.68
CA THR A 123 12.36 -6.68 -7.25
C THR A 123 13.44 -7.36 -6.42
N THR A 124 14.47 -6.63 -6.02
CA THR A 124 15.58 -7.22 -5.23
C THR A 124 15.09 -7.68 -3.86
N PHE A 125 14.30 -6.85 -3.17
CA PHE A 125 13.66 -7.22 -1.91
C PHE A 125 12.79 -8.48 -2.07
N ALA A 126 11.85 -8.46 -3.02
CA ALA A 126 10.86 -9.52 -3.17
C ALA A 126 11.48 -10.86 -3.51
N LEU A 127 12.46 -10.89 -4.43
CA LEU A 127 13.15 -12.12 -4.81
C LEU A 127 14.05 -12.66 -3.69
N SER A 128 14.74 -11.78 -2.95
CA SER A 128 15.59 -12.19 -1.83
C SER A 128 14.74 -12.72 -0.67
N CYS A 129 13.68 -12.03 -0.30
CA CYS A 129 12.76 -12.46 0.73
C CYS A 129 12.12 -13.81 0.40
N LEU A 130 11.65 -13.99 -0.85
CA LEU A 130 11.05 -15.26 -1.29
C LEU A 130 12.05 -16.42 -1.31
N ARG A 131 13.32 -16.16 -1.61
CA ARG A 131 14.40 -17.16 -1.60
C ARG A 131 14.71 -17.64 -0.18
N ASP A 132 14.72 -16.72 0.78
CA ASP A 132 15.29 -16.96 2.11
C ASP A 132 14.23 -17.35 3.16
N THR A 133 12.91 -17.23 2.81
CA THR A 133 11.81 -17.47 3.75
C THR A 133 10.66 -18.27 3.12
N ASP A 134 9.68 -18.62 3.95
CA ASP A 134 8.38 -19.16 3.53
C ASP A 134 7.30 -18.07 3.38
N TYR A 135 7.70 -16.81 3.30
CA TYR A 135 6.76 -15.70 3.14
C TYR A 135 6.15 -15.68 1.74
N GLU A 136 4.95 -15.11 1.66
CA GLU A 136 4.24 -14.88 0.42
C GLU A 136 4.22 -13.38 0.11
N ILE A 137 4.69 -13.02 -1.08
CA ILE A 137 4.84 -11.61 -1.47
C ILE A 137 3.67 -11.20 -2.38
N TYR A 138 3.01 -10.13 -2.03
CA TYR A 138 1.94 -9.48 -2.77
C TYR A 138 2.41 -8.10 -3.22
N MET A 139 2.73 -7.95 -4.50
CA MET A 139 3.25 -6.70 -5.06
C MET A 139 2.11 -5.81 -5.52
N VAL A 140 1.98 -4.63 -4.91
CA VAL A 140 0.94 -3.64 -5.26
C VAL A 140 1.42 -2.85 -6.48
N ALA A 141 1.00 -3.29 -7.66
CA ALA A 141 1.49 -2.79 -8.94
C ALA A 141 1.20 -1.30 -9.14
N ASP A 142 -0.02 -0.86 -8.79
CA ASP A 142 -0.48 0.53 -8.95
C ASP A 142 -0.10 1.48 -7.80
N ALA A 143 0.58 0.96 -6.77
CA ALA A 143 1.24 1.74 -5.73
C ALA A 143 2.78 1.56 -5.77
N SER A 144 3.30 1.08 -6.89
CA SER A 144 4.71 0.94 -7.21
C SER A 144 5.03 1.62 -8.53
N GLY A 145 6.22 2.15 -8.68
CA GLY A 145 6.61 2.88 -9.88
C GLY A 145 7.99 2.50 -10.39
N GLY A 146 8.13 2.36 -11.71
CA GLY A 146 9.38 2.10 -12.41
C GLY A 146 9.88 3.30 -13.22
N THR A 147 11.15 3.26 -13.61
CA THR A 147 11.80 4.34 -14.38
C THR A 147 11.31 4.42 -15.84
N SER A 148 10.65 3.38 -16.31
CA SER A 148 9.91 3.36 -17.58
C SER A 148 8.76 2.35 -17.49
N ILE A 149 7.85 2.39 -18.48
CA ILE A 149 6.77 1.39 -18.58
C ILE A 149 7.37 -0.01 -18.74
N ASP A 150 8.37 -0.17 -19.61
CA ASP A 150 9.02 -1.46 -19.83
C ASP A 150 9.75 -1.96 -18.58
N ALA A 151 10.47 -1.08 -17.87
CA ALA A 151 11.17 -1.43 -16.64
C ALA A 151 10.19 -1.97 -15.58
N HIS A 152 9.07 -1.27 -15.39
CA HIS A 152 8.01 -1.72 -14.48
C HIS A 152 7.42 -3.07 -14.92
N ASN A 153 7.00 -3.19 -16.17
CA ASN A 153 6.33 -4.38 -16.67
C ASN A 153 7.23 -5.62 -16.62
N TYR A 154 8.48 -5.52 -17.10
CA TYR A 154 9.41 -6.66 -17.04
C TYR A 154 9.81 -7.02 -15.61
N ALA A 155 9.87 -6.05 -14.70
CA ALA A 155 10.08 -6.33 -13.29
C ALA A 155 8.89 -7.09 -12.69
N MET A 156 7.65 -6.65 -12.98
CA MET A 156 6.43 -7.35 -12.57
C MET A 156 6.38 -8.76 -13.15
N ASP A 157 6.64 -8.93 -14.44
CA ASP A 157 6.66 -10.25 -15.09
C ASP A 157 7.68 -11.19 -14.44
N ARG A 158 8.89 -10.69 -14.16
CA ARG A 158 9.93 -11.46 -13.46
C ARG A 158 9.48 -11.89 -12.06
N MET A 159 8.85 -10.99 -11.31
CA MET A 159 8.34 -11.28 -9.98
C MET A 159 7.20 -12.31 -10.02
N ILE A 160 6.27 -12.16 -10.98
CA ILE A 160 5.16 -13.12 -11.19
C ILE A 160 5.70 -14.51 -11.52
N GLN A 161 6.69 -14.61 -12.42
CA GLN A 161 7.34 -15.89 -12.75
C GLN A 161 8.00 -16.55 -11.54
N ALA A 162 8.50 -15.75 -10.59
CA ALA A 162 9.06 -16.25 -9.34
C ALA A 162 7.99 -16.66 -8.30
N GLY A 163 6.71 -16.39 -8.58
CA GLY A 163 5.59 -16.75 -7.72
C GLY A 163 5.15 -15.62 -6.78
N ILE A 164 5.49 -14.38 -7.07
CA ILE A 164 4.96 -13.19 -6.38
C ILE A 164 3.59 -12.86 -6.97
N VAL A 165 2.65 -12.51 -6.11
CA VAL A 165 1.26 -12.24 -6.49
C VAL A 165 1.07 -10.76 -6.80
N PRO A 166 0.70 -10.37 -8.03
CA PRO A 166 0.36 -8.99 -8.35
C PRO A 166 -1.02 -8.63 -7.81
N VAL A 167 -1.13 -7.45 -7.20
CA VAL A 167 -2.40 -6.90 -6.68
C VAL A 167 -2.46 -5.40 -6.95
N THR A 168 -3.63 -4.79 -6.76
CA THR A 168 -3.81 -3.34 -6.72
C THR A 168 -4.16 -2.87 -5.30
N TRP A 169 -3.90 -1.61 -5.00
CA TRP A 169 -4.15 -1.08 -3.66
C TRP A 169 -5.63 -1.19 -3.23
N GLN A 170 -6.55 -0.94 -4.16
CA GLN A 170 -7.99 -1.05 -3.90
C GLN A 170 -8.44 -2.50 -3.74
N GLN A 171 -7.85 -3.44 -4.50
CA GLN A 171 -8.07 -4.86 -4.28
C GLN A 171 -7.66 -5.25 -2.86
N VAL A 172 -6.47 -4.85 -2.42
CA VAL A 172 -5.95 -5.11 -1.07
C VAL A 172 -6.91 -4.55 0.00
N LEU A 173 -7.33 -3.29 -0.13
CA LEU A 173 -8.32 -2.68 0.77
C LEU A 173 -9.59 -3.53 0.89
N LEU A 174 -10.13 -4.00 -0.25
CA LEU A 174 -11.40 -4.71 -0.29
C LEU A 174 -11.27 -6.18 0.11
N GLU A 175 -10.11 -6.82 -0.09
CA GLU A 175 -9.83 -8.14 0.47
C GLU A 175 -9.79 -8.08 2.01
N TRP A 176 -9.19 -7.05 2.60
CA TRP A 176 -9.18 -6.86 4.05
C TRP A 176 -10.57 -6.55 4.61
N GLN A 177 -11.37 -5.74 3.94
CA GLN A 177 -12.76 -5.48 4.33
C GLN A 177 -13.64 -6.72 4.17
N ARG A 178 -13.55 -7.39 3.04
CA ARG A 178 -14.21 -8.65 2.69
C ARG A 178 -15.73 -8.68 2.78
N ASN A 179 -16.32 -8.01 3.74
CA ASN A 179 -17.77 -8.05 4.00
C ASN A 179 -18.24 -6.69 4.51
N TRP A 180 -19.20 -6.10 3.82
CA TRP A 180 -19.79 -4.81 4.22
C TRP A 180 -20.61 -4.87 5.52
N ALA A 181 -20.91 -6.07 6.02
CA ALA A 181 -21.51 -6.25 7.34
C ALA A 181 -20.51 -6.02 8.50
N ARG A 182 -19.19 -5.91 8.23
CA ARG A 182 -18.18 -5.53 9.23
C ARG A 182 -18.27 -4.05 9.52
N LYS A 183 -19.06 -3.70 10.55
CA LYS A 183 -19.33 -2.29 10.87
C LYS A 183 -18.16 -1.60 11.54
N GLU A 184 -17.29 -2.33 12.20
CA GLU A 184 -16.10 -1.80 12.89
C GLU A 184 -15.09 -1.11 11.99
N THR A 185 -15.03 -1.48 10.70
CA THR A 185 -14.13 -0.87 9.70
C THR A 185 -14.87 -0.18 8.56
N TYR A 186 -16.20 -0.32 8.50
CA TYR A 186 -17.02 0.16 7.40
C TYR A 186 -16.81 1.65 7.11
N GLU A 187 -16.95 2.50 8.12
CA GLU A 187 -16.85 3.96 7.97
C GLU A 187 -15.45 4.39 7.50
N ALA A 188 -14.41 3.78 8.10
CA ALA A 188 -13.03 4.06 7.70
C ALA A 188 -12.77 3.65 6.24
N VAL A 189 -13.25 2.48 5.83
CA VAL A 189 -13.10 1.99 4.45
C VAL A 189 -13.86 2.86 3.47
N MET A 190 -15.11 3.25 3.78
CA MET A 190 -15.89 4.13 2.92
C MET A 190 -15.25 5.52 2.77
N GLY A 191 -14.69 6.07 3.85
CA GLY A 191 -13.93 7.31 3.79
C GLY A 191 -12.70 7.20 2.90
N ILE A 192 -11.93 6.11 2.99
CA ILE A 192 -10.78 5.85 2.11
C ILE A 192 -11.22 5.71 0.65
N VAL A 193 -12.32 5.01 0.39
CA VAL A 193 -12.90 4.88 -0.96
C VAL A 193 -13.29 6.23 -1.53
N GLN A 194 -13.99 7.07 -0.79
CA GLN A 194 -14.40 8.41 -1.22
C GLN A 194 -13.19 9.31 -1.52
N GLU A 195 -12.12 9.21 -0.71
CA GLU A 195 -10.95 10.08 -0.84
C GLU A 195 -9.98 9.62 -1.94
N HIS A 196 -9.81 8.30 -2.12
CA HIS A 196 -8.72 7.75 -2.93
C HIS A 196 -9.15 6.90 -4.13
N SER A 197 -10.40 6.40 -4.18
CA SER A 197 -10.81 5.44 -5.22
C SER A 197 -11.42 6.07 -6.49
N GLY A 198 -11.22 7.36 -6.73
CA GLY A 198 -11.61 8.01 -7.97
C GLY A 198 -13.10 7.79 -8.32
N ALA A 199 -13.37 7.15 -9.46
CA ALA A 199 -14.73 6.93 -9.93
C ALA A 199 -15.61 6.08 -8.97
N TYR A 200 -15.03 5.14 -8.26
CA TYR A 200 -15.76 4.39 -7.23
C TYR A 200 -16.18 5.30 -6.07
N GLY A 201 -15.27 6.15 -5.59
CA GLY A 201 -15.60 7.15 -4.57
C GLY A 201 -16.70 8.10 -5.01
N MET A 202 -16.63 8.58 -6.25
CA MET A 202 -17.72 9.40 -6.85
C MET A 202 -19.06 8.66 -6.90
N GLY A 203 -19.04 7.37 -7.23
CA GLY A 203 -20.23 6.52 -7.23
C GLY A 203 -20.84 6.37 -5.83
N VAL A 204 -20.02 6.25 -4.82
CA VAL A 204 -20.44 6.21 -3.40
C VAL A 204 -21.08 7.55 -3.01
N ASP A 205 -20.44 8.68 -3.31
CA ASP A 205 -21.00 10.01 -3.05
C ASP A 205 -22.35 10.21 -3.73
N TYR A 206 -22.46 9.82 -5.00
CA TYR A 206 -23.72 9.91 -5.73
C TYR A 206 -24.81 9.04 -5.07
N ALA A 207 -24.48 7.80 -4.68
CA ALA A 207 -25.45 6.93 -4.02
C ALA A 207 -25.95 7.53 -2.71
N TYR A 208 -25.07 8.04 -1.87
CA TYR A 208 -25.47 8.66 -0.61
C TYR A 208 -26.32 9.92 -0.82
N THR A 209 -25.91 10.82 -1.69
CA THR A 209 -26.56 12.13 -1.85
C THR A 209 -27.81 12.06 -2.71
N MET A 210 -27.73 11.39 -3.86
CA MET A 210 -28.80 11.42 -4.86
C MET A 210 -29.81 10.28 -4.72
N VAL A 211 -29.35 9.08 -4.35
CA VAL A 211 -30.20 7.90 -4.24
C VAL A 211 -30.80 7.76 -2.84
N HIS A 212 -29.94 7.80 -1.83
CA HIS A 212 -30.38 7.64 -0.43
C HIS A 212 -30.77 8.97 0.24
N LYS A 213 -30.52 10.09 -0.43
CA LYS A 213 -30.78 11.45 0.10
C LYS A 213 -30.15 11.69 1.47
N ALA A 214 -29.04 11.04 1.74
CA ALA A 214 -28.29 11.24 2.96
C ALA A 214 -27.66 12.65 2.94
N PRO A 215 -27.86 13.47 3.97
CA PRO A 215 -27.35 14.83 3.99
C PRO A 215 -25.84 14.90 4.24
N GLU A 216 -25.24 13.83 4.73
CA GLU A 216 -23.83 13.79 5.18
C GLU A 216 -23.09 12.70 4.46
N ARG A 217 -21.86 13.00 4.07
CA ARG A 217 -20.88 12.01 3.70
C ARG A 217 -20.43 11.25 4.92
N VAL A 218 -20.09 10.01 4.73
CA VAL A 218 -19.22 9.32 5.67
C VAL A 218 -17.88 10.05 5.71
N GLN A 219 -17.42 10.66 6.78
CA GLN A 219 -16.59 11.55 6.78
C GLN A 219 -15.71 12.22 7.47
N HIS A 220 -14.95 12.75 7.02
CA HIS A 220 -13.77 13.41 7.41
C HIS A 220 -14.00 14.91 7.49
N GLY A 221 -14.23 15.44 8.65
CA GLY A 221 -14.34 16.84 8.88
C GLY A 221 -15.74 17.44 8.59
N GLU A 222 -15.84 18.72 8.68
CA GLU A 222 -17.09 19.45 8.54
C GLU A 222 -17.58 19.44 7.10
N HIS A 223 -18.85 19.26 6.92
CA HIS A 223 -19.50 19.38 5.62
C HIS A 223 -19.47 20.83 5.16
N ILE A 224 -18.71 21.10 4.11
CA ILE A 224 -18.60 22.44 3.51
C ILE A 224 -19.65 22.56 2.41
N GLY A 225 -20.85 22.96 2.74
CA GLY A 225 -21.88 23.20 1.74
C GLY A 225 -23.27 23.36 2.38
N PRO A 226 -24.22 23.94 1.64
CA PRO A 226 -25.59 24.07 2.15
C PRO A 226 -26.15 22.68 2.40
N ASN A 227 -26.65 22.44 3.59
CA ASN A 227 -27.37 21.22 3.91
C ASN A 227 -28.62 21.15 3.01
N PRO A 228 -28.72 20.18 2.09
CA PRO A 228 -29.84 20.09 1.16
C PRO A 228 -31.19 19.74 1.84
N ALA A 229 -31.19 19.52 3.15
CA ALA A 229 -32.36 19.12 3.91
C ALA A 229 -33.02 20.27 4.66
N LYS A 230 -32.76 21.55 4.28
CA LYS A 230 -33.51 22.71 4.78
C LYS A 230 -34.39 23.30 3.70
#